data_111884f7a39ae28e55c3c8690a6e9e9a
#
_entry.id   111884f7a39ae28e55c3c8690a6e9e9a
#
_cell.length_a   1.000
_cell.length_b   1.000
_cell.length_c   1.000
_cell.angle_alpha   90.00
_cell.angle_beta   90.00
_cell.angle_gamma   90.00
#
_symmetry.space_group_name_H-M   'P 1'
#
loop_
_entity.id
_entity.type
_entity.pdbx_description
1 polymer ?
#
loop_
_entity_poly.entity_id
_entity_poly.type
_entity_poly.pdbx_seq_one_letter_code
_entity_poly.pdbx_strand_id
1 'polypeptide(L)'
;YTSFGKEHAKGRKTGDLKEFWHFGQYLEKDDSNLVYPDNIIVSEITEFNEIGKKAYQLLEKTALYVLRGIASYLELEENYFDGYIKNGNSILRPIHYPPILEEPKEAERAAAHGDINLITLLMGAQGRGLQVKTNSGQWIDAIAEEDELMINIGDMLSRHTNNRLKSTIHRVINPAKEHWGKSRYSIPFFMHPLASMPLNCMEKCIDEKNPKAFEDITAGEFLNERLIDLGLI
;
A
#
# COMPACT_ATOMS: atom_id res chain seq x y z
N TYR A 1 10.32 -12.50 1.16
CA TYR A 1 9.77 -12.94 -0.13
C TYR A 1 8.45 -13.68 0.05
N THR A 2 7.46 -13.32 -0.74
CA THR A 2 6.19 -14.04 -0.84
C THR A 2 6.07 -14.66 -2.22
N SER A 3 5.93 -15.98 -2.25
CA SER A 3 5.91 -16.76 -3.48
C SER A 3 4.60 -16.61 -4.26
N PHE A 4 4.66 -16.90 -5.55
CA PHE A 4 3.53 -16.83 -6.48
C PHE A 4 2.26 -17.51 -5.95
N GLY A 5 1.13 -16.82 -6.08
CA GLY A 5 -0.18 -17.35 -5.73
C GLY A 5 -0.47 -17.48 -4.22
N LYS A 6 0.41 -16.99 -3.35
CA LYS A 6 0.22 -17.07 -1.89
C LYS A 6 -0.75 -16.03 -1.35
N GLU A 7 -0.63 -14.78 -1.80
CA GLU A 7 -1.51 -13.71 -1.35
C GLU A 7 -2.84 -13.75 -2.13
N HIS A 8 -3.93 -13.49 -1.46
CA HIS A 8 -5.25 -13.38 -2.07
C HIS A 8 -6.01 -12.19 -1.47
N ALA A 9 -6.92 -11.60 -2.23
CA ALA A 9 -7.79 -10.54 -1.72
C ALA A 9 -8.81 -11.10 -0.70
N LYS A 10 -9.25 -10.24 0.22
CA LYS A 10 -10.25 -10.59 1.26
C LYS A 10 -11.46 -11.31 0.66
N GLY A 11 -11.79 -12.47 1.23
CA GLY A 11 -12.94 -13.29 0.80
C GLY A 11 -12.73 -14.13 -0.45
N ARG A 12 -11.55 -14.09 -1.08
CA ARG A 12 -11.19 -14.99 -2.18
C ARG A 12 -10.37 -16.18 -1.69
N LYS A 13 -10.54 -17.33 -2.35
CA LYS A 13 -9.72 -18.54 -2.13
C LYS A 13 -8.63 -18.72 -3.18
N THR A 14 -8.73 -18.02 -4.30
CA THR A 14 -7.77 -18.09 -5.40
C THR A 14 -6.69 -17.05 -5.17
N GLY A 15 -5.43 -17.47 -5.20
CA GLY A 15 -4.28 -16.58 -5.07
C GLY A 15 -4.12 -15.65 -6.28
N ASP A 16 -3.58 -14.48 -6.04
CA ASP A 16 -3.24 -13.51 -7.08
C ASP A 16 -2.03 -14.01 -7.89
N LEU A 17 -2.01 -13.69 -9.19
CA LEU A 17 -0.94 -14.10 -10.11
C LEU A 17 0.31 -13.23 -9.95
N LYS A 18 0.85 -13.16 -8.74
CA LYS A 18 2.00 -12.33 -8.38
C LYS A 18 2.89 -12.99 -7.34
N GLU A 19 4.12 -12.54 -7.31
CA GLU A 19 5.09 -12.77 -6.25
C GLU A 19 5.78 -11.44 -5.92
N PHE A 20 6.35 -11.29 -4.72
CA PHE A 20 6.94 -10.02 -4.34
C PHE A 20 8.02 -10.16 -3.26
N TRP A 21 8.86 -9.13 -3.19
CA TRP A 21 9.82 -8.90 -2.13
C TRP A 21 9.38 -7.72 -1.26
N HIS A 22 9.77 -7.70 0.03
CA HIS A 22 9.61 -6.56 0.90
C HIS A 22 10.95 -6.01 1.35
N PHE A 23 11.11 -4.70 1.22
CA PHE A 23 12.03 -3.93 2.03
C PHE A 23 11.21 -3.25 3.14
N GLY A 24 11.57 -3.55 4.38
CA GLY A 24 10.99 -2.94 5.57
C GLY A 24 11.78 -1.71 6.03
N GLN A 25 11.39 -1.19 7.19
CA GLN A 25 11.99 0.00 7.79
C GLN A 25 13.50 -0.17 8.05
N TYR A 26 14.24 0.90 7.85
CA TYR A 26 15.66 1.02 8.15
C TYR A 26 15.84 1.87 9.41
N LEU A 27 15.76 1.23 10.58
CA LEU A 27 15.89 1.90 11.87
C LEU A 27 17.34 2.29 12.17
N GLU A 28 17.53 3.43 12.85
CA GLU A 28 18.80 3.75 13.50
C GLU A 28 18.95 2.90 14.78
N LYS A 29 20.20 2.60 15.17
CA LYS A 29 20.51 1.66 16.26
C LYS A 29 19.93 2.03 17.62
N ASP A 30 19.55 3.29 17.84
CA ASP A 30 19.05 3.80 19.12
C ASP A 30 17.52 3.69 19.28
N ASP A 31 16.78 3.26 18.25
CA ASP A 31 15.32 3.07 18.31
C ASP A 31 14.94 1.67 18.85
N SER A 32 15.51 1.28 20.00
CA SER A 32 15.43 -0.07 20.59
C SER A 32 14.03 -0.55 21.01
N ASN A 33 13.01 0.33 20.96
CA ASN A 33 11.64 -0.01 21.36
C ASN A 33 10.74 -0.49 20.18
N LEU A 34 11.24 -0.45 18.95
CA LEU A 34 10.53 -0.88 17.77
C LEU A 34 11.09 -2.22 17.28
N VAL A 35 10.23 -3.22 17.18
CA VAL A 35 10.61 -4.56 16.74
C VAL A 35 10.04 -4.80 15.35
N TYR A 36 10.84 -4.57 14.32
CA TYR A 36 10.56 -5.00 12.96
C TYR A 36 11.54 -6.10 12.55
N PRO A 37 11.15 -7.02 11.66
CA PRO A 37 12.10 -7.96 11.07
C PRO A 37 13.22 -7.22 10.34
N ASP A 38 14.44 -7.69 10.49
CA ASP A 38 15.58 -7.17 9.73
C ASP A 38 15.37 -7.37 8.24
N ASN A 39 15.84 -6.41 7.43
CA ASN A 39 15.88 -6.58 6.00
C ASN A 39 16.86 -7.72 5.63
N ILE A 40 16.38 -8.69 4.88
CA ILE A 40 17.20 -9.79 4.39
C ILE A 40 18.14 -9.26 3.30
N ILE A 41 19.45 -9.56 3.46
CA ILE A 41 20.46 -9.18 2.49
C ILE A 41 20.57 -10.26 1.41
N VAL A 42 20.38 -9.87 0.17
CA VAL A 42 20.60 -10.72 -1.00
C VAL A 42 22.07 -10.61 -1.38
N SER A 43 22.87 -11.63 -1.04
CA SER A 43 24.32 -11.64 -1.26
C SER A 43 24.70 -11.76 -2.74
N GLU A 44 23.84 -12.40 -3.52
CA GLU A 44 24.05 -12.69 -4.95
C GLU A 44 23.89 -11.44 -5.84
N ILE A 45 23.17 -10.42 -5.37
CA ILE A 45 22.90 -9.18 -6.12
C ILE A 45 23.04 -7.99 -5.15
N THR A 46 24.26 -7.55 -4.92
CA THR A 46 24.57 -6.48 -3.95
C THR A 46 23.81 -5.18 -4.26
N GLU A 47 23.76 -4.79 -5.53
CA GLU A 47 23.06 -3.59 -5.99
C GLU A 47 21.57 -3.62 -5.68
N PHE A 48 20.94 -4.80 -5.60
CA PHE A 48 19.52 -4.93 -5.22
C PHE A 48 19.26 -4.34 -3.83
N ASN A 49 20.14 -4.62 -2.86
CA ASN A 49 19.99 -4.13 -1.49
C ASN A 49 20.17 -2.61 -1.41
N GLU A 50 21.19 -2.09 -2.10
CA GLU A 50 21.51 -0.65 -2.10
C GLU A 50 20.44 0.17 -2.80
N ILE A 51 19.99 -0.28 -3.99
CA ILE A 51 18.95 0.39 -4.76
C ILE A 51 17.61 0.31 -4.01
N GLY A 52 17.28 -0.84 -3.43
CA GLY A 52 16.08 -1.02 -2.62
C GLY A 52 16.04 -0.08 -1.43
N LYS A 53 17.14 0.03 -0.68
CA LYS A 53 17.27 0.98 0.44
C LYS A 53 17.11 2.43 -0.02
N LYS A 54 17.79 2.82 -1.09
CA LYS A 54 17.72 4.18 -1.63
C LYS A 54 16.30 4.52 -2.09
N ALA A 55 15.64 3.62 -2.82
CA ALA A 55 14.27 3.79 -3.26
C ALA A 55 13.31 3.92 -2.08
N TYR A 56 13.44 3.06 -1.06
CA TYR A 56 12.68 3.14 0.17
C TYR A 56 12.77 4.54 0.79
N GLN A 57 13.99 5.02 1.06
CA GLN A 57 14.24 6.30 1.72
C GLN A 57 13.72 7.50 0.92
N LEU A 58 13.86 7.48 -0.41
CA LEU A 58 13.34 8.55 -1.27
C LEU A 58 11.81 8.58 -1.29
N LEU A 59 11.16 7.42 -1.37
CA LEU A 59 9.70 7.32 -1.36
C LEU A 59 9.12 7.65 0.02
N GLU A 60 9.77 7.23 1.11
CA GLU A 60 9.39 7.62 2.47
C GLU A 60 9.43 9.15 2.65
N LYS A 61 10.50 9.79 2.19
CA LYS A 61 10.62 11.26 2.20
C LYS A 61 9.54 11.92 1.35
N THR A 62 9.23 11.38 0.17
CA THR A 62 8.17 11.92 -0.71
C THR A 62 6.80 11.76 -0.05
N ALA A 63 6.53 10.60 0.54
CA ALA A 63 5.27 10.34 1.25
C ALA A 63 5.07 11.29 2.45
N LEU A 64 6.14 11.66 3.17
CA LEU A 64 6.10 12.68 4.22
C LEU A 64 5.55 14.01 3.67
N TYR A 65 6.07 14.50 2.55
CA TYR A 65 5.58 15.75 1.96
C TYR A 65 4.13 15.66 1.48
N VAL A 66 3.72 14.51 0.93
CA VAL A 66 2.33 14.28 0.54
C VAL A 66 1.41 14.34 1.77
N LEU A 67 1.80 13.69 2.87
CA LEU A 67 1.02 13.71 4.12
C LEU A 67 0.96 15.10 4.74
N ARG A 68 2.00 15.91 4.65
CA ARG A 68 1.96 17.33 5.05
C ARG A 68 0.97 18.14 4.20
N GLY A 69 0.94 17.91 2.88
CA GLY A 69 -0.07 18.50 2.00
C GLY A 69 -1.50 18.06 2.38
N ILE A 70 -1.69 16.79 2.74
CA ILE A 70 -2.97 16.27 3.25
C ILE A 70 -3.32 16.90 4.60
N ALA A 71 -2.36 17.07 5.52
CA ALA A 71 -2.57 17.77 6.79
C ALA A 71 -3.07 19.20 6.56
N SER A 72 -2.41 19.95 5.67
CA SER A 72 -2.83 21.30 5.29
C SER A 72 -4.25 21.33 4.68
N TYR A 73 -4.59 20.39 3.79
CA TYR A 73 -5.94 20.25 3.23
C TYR A 73 -6.99 19.96 4.31
N LEU A 74 -6.63 19.20 5.33
CA LEU A 74 -7.49 18.90 6.47
C LEU A 74 -7.47 20.00 7.55
N GLU A 75 -6.81 21.14 7.30
CA GLU A 75 -6.65 22.25 8.27
C GLU A 75 -6.02 21.79 9.60
N LEU A 76 -5.08 20.86 9.53
CA LEU A 76 -4.23 20.40 10.63
C LEU A 76 -2.90 21.15 10.61
N GLU A 77 -2.13 21.03 11.70
CA GLU A 77 -0.73 21.44 11.68
C GLU A 77 0.01 20.67 10.58
N GLU A 78 0.88 21.35 9.82
CA GLU A 78 1.57 20.75 8.68
C GLU A 78 2.29 19.44 9.03
N ASN A 79 2.88 19.37 10.22
CA ASN A 79 3.64 18.24 10.74
C ASN A 79 2.79 17.22 11.53
N TYR A 80 1.47 17.27 11.42
CA TYR A 80 0.56 16.40 12.18
C TYR A 80 0.91 14.92 12.09
N PHE A 81 1.26 14.44 10.91
CA PHE A 81 1.60 13.02 10.68
C PHE A 81 3.05 12.67 11.01
N ASP A 82 3.96 13.64 11.09
CA ASP A 82 5.41 13.40 11.17
C ASP A 82 5.79 12.46 12.31
N GLY A 83 5.25 12.70 13.51
CA GLY A 83 5.54 11.86 14.68
C GLY A 83 4.96 10.44 14.57
N TYR A 84 3.90 10.27 13.81
CA TYR A 84 3.27 8.97 13.62
C TYR A 84 3.94 8.12 12.54
N ILE A 85 4.56 8.75 11.53
CA ILE A 85 5.19 8.02 10.41
C ILE A 85 6.69 7.84 10.60
N LYS A 86 7.34 8.64 11.44
CA LYS A 86 8.76 8.45 11.76
C LYS A 86 8.95 7.06 12.34
N ASN A 87 9.79 6.25 11.69
CA ASN A 87 10.03 4.85 12.04
C ASN A 87 8.74 3.98 12.03
N GLY A 88 7.73 4.36 11.26
CA GLY A 88 6.53 3.56 11.06
C GLY A 88 6.82 2.26 10.31
N ASN A 89 5.85 1.34 10.28
CA ASN A 89 5.99 0.02 9.64
C ASN A 89 5.81 0.08 8.11
N SER A 90 6.44 1.06 7.45
CA SER A 90 6.36 1.25 6.01
C SER A 90 7.06 0.13 5.23
N ILE A 91 6.59 -0.15 4.03
CA ILE A 91 7.08 -1.26 3.19
C ILE A 91 7.23 -0.79 1.75
N LEU A 92 8.40 -1.02 1.16
CA LEU A 92 8.59 -0.99 -0.29
C LEU A 92 8.44 -2.41 -0.83
N ARG A 93 7.53 -2.60 -1.81
CA ARG A 93 7.18 -3.93 -2.35
C ARG A 93 7.44 -4.01 -3.86
N PRO A 94 8.63 -4.39 -4.32
CA PRO A 94 8.80 -4.84 -5.70
C PRO A 94 7.93 -6.07 -5.98
N ILE A 95 7.04 -5.96 -6.95
CA ILE A 95 6.10 -7.00 -7.35
C ILE A 95 6.45 -7.46 -8.76
N HIS A 96 6.52 -8.77 -8.95
CA HIS A 96 6.61 -9.44 -10.23
C HIS A 96 5.30 -10.18 -10.51
N TYR A 97 4.72 -9.92 -11.67
CA TYR A 97 3.62 -10.67 -12.24
C TYR A 97 4.18 -11.52 -13.40
N PRO A 98 4.41 -12.80 -13.18
CA PRO A 98 5.01 -13.68 -14.19
C PRO A 98 4.15 -13.81 -15.45
N PRO A 99 4.70 -14.36 -16.56
CA PRO A 99 3.92 -14.76 -17.72
C PRO A 99 2.79 -15.71 -17.32
N ILE A 100 1.62 -15.53 -17.92
CA ILE A 100 0.47 -16.42 -17.77
C ILE A 100 0.64 -17.58 -18.76
N LEU A 101 0.94 -18.76 -18.24
CA LEU A 101 1.23 -19.94 -19.07
C LEU A 101 -0.02 -20.74 -19.44
N GLU A 102 -1.08 -20.64 -18.61
CA GLU A 102 -2.33 -21.38 -18.77
C GLU A 102 -3.52 -20.44 -18.56
N GLU A 103 -4.72 -20.84 -18.99
CA GLU A 103 -5.94 -20.09 -18.75
C GLU A 103 -6.11 -19.80 -17.27
N PRO A 104 -6.11 -18.53 -16.84
CA PRO A 104 -6.05 -18.16 -15.42
C PRO A 104 -7.35 -18.43 -14.65
N LYS A 105 -8.39 -18.87 -15.33
CA LYS A 105 -9.75 -19.09 -14.79
C LYS A 105 -10.26 -17.81 -14.09
N GLU A 106 -10.40 -17.89 -12.75
CA GLU A 106 -10.86 -16.76 -11.91
C GLU A 106 -9.71 -15.96 -11.28
N ALA A 107 -8.45 -16.36 -11.51
CA ALA A 107 -7.30 -15.67 -10.95
C ALA A 107 -6.99 -14.38 -11.72
N GLU A 108 -6.75 -13.31 -11.00
CA GLU A 108 -6.32 -12.01 -11.53
C GLU A 108 -4.87 -11.73 -11.12
N ARG A 109 -4.18 -10.84 -11.81
CA ARG A 109 -2.85 -10.37 -11.40
C ARG A 109 -2.87 -9.78 -10.00
N ALA A 110 -3.88 -8.96 -9.68
CA ALA A 110 -4.25 -8.58 -8.32
C ALA A 110 -5.75 -8.33 -8.26
N ALA A 111 -6.47 -9.08 -7.47
CA ALA A 111 -7.90 -8.93 -7.29
C ALA A 111 -8.25 -7.58 -6.63
N ALA A 112 -9.50 -7.14 -6.77
CA ALA A 112 -9.96 -5.85 -6.25
C ALA A 112 -9.76 -5.77 -4.72
N HIS A 113 -9.05 -4.72 -4.25
CA HIS A 113 -8.76 -4.48 -2.83
C HIS A 113 -8.52 -2.99 -2.57
N GLY A 114 -8.52 -2.59 -1.31
CA GLY A 114 -7.96 -1.33 -0.83
C GLY A 114 -6.64 -1.59 -0.11
N ASP A 115 -5.77 -0.60 -0.05
CA ASP A 115 -4.54 -0.66 0.73
C ASP A 115 -4.83 -0.39 2.20
N ILE A 116 -4.16 -1.10 3.10
CA ILE A 116 -4.40 -1.02 4.55
C ILE A 116 -3.84 0.28 5.16
N ASN A 117 -2.77 0.81 4.60
CA ASN A 117 -1.92 1.90 5.08
C ASN A 117 -2.58 3.30 5.11
N LEU A 118 -1.77 4.36 5.35
CA LEU A 118 -2.22 5.76 5.21
C LEU A 118 -2.31 6.15 3.73
N ILE A 119 -1.22 6.04 3.00
CA ILE A 119 -1.13 6.35 1.57
C ILE A 119 -0.16 5.39 0.87
N THR A 120 -0.42 5.11 -0.39
CA THR A 120 0.49 4.35 -1.26
C THR A 120 1.06 5.26 -2.34
N LEU A 121 2.37 5.18 -2.55
CA LEU A 121 3.07 5.80 -3.65
C LEU A 121 3.50 4.69 -4.61
N LEU A 122 2.96 4.69 -5.83
CA LEU A 122 3.28 3.70 -6.85
C LEU A 122 4.14 4.36 -7.92
N MET A 123 5.35 3.87 -8.08
CA MET A 123 6.20 4.21 -9.22
C MET A 123 5.58 3.67 -10.50
N GLY A 124 5.64 4.44 -11.59
CA GLY A 124 5.08 4.07 -12.88
C GLY A 124 5.36 2.61 -13.23
N ALA A 125 4.31 1.84 -13.41
CA ALA A 125 4.43 0.41 -13.72
C ALA A 125 4.65 0.22 -15.22
N GLN A 126 5.59 -0.63 -15.60
CA GLN A 126 5.67 -1.09 -16.98
C GLN A 126 4.45 -1.95 -17.31
N GLY A 127 3.66 -1.49 -18.28
CA GLY A 127 2.47 -2.20 -18.76
C GLY A 127 1.16 -1.73 -18.12
N ARG A 128 0.10 -1.95 -18.85
CA ARG A 128 -1.29 -1.61 -18.48
C ARG A 128 -1.87 -2.62 -17.47
N GLY A 129 -3.09 -2.38 -17.04
CA GLY A 129 -3.90 -3.31 -16.25
C GLY A 129 -4.25 -2.83 -14.85
N LEU A 130 -3.59 -1.78 -14.33
CA LEU A 130 -4.05 -1.14 -13.10
C LEU A 130 -5.34 -0.39 -13.38
N GLN A 131 -6.37 -0.68 -12.59
CA GLN A 131 -7.67 -0.02 -12.64
C GLN A 131 -8.09 0.43 -11.27
N VAL A 132 -8.72 1.60 -11.18
CA VAL A 132 -9.32 2.13 -9.97
C VAL A 132 -10.84 2.18 -10.10
N LYS A 133 -11.54 1.96 -8.99
CA LYS A 133 -12.99 2.01 -8.94
C LYS A 133 -13.44 3.42 -8.56
N THR A 134 -14.22 4.05 -9.44
CA THR A 134 -14.80 5.37 -9.17
C THR A 134 -15.89 5.30 -8.11
N ASN A 135 -16.29 6.45 -7.56
CA ASN A 135 -17.44 6.54 -6.65
C ASN A 135 -18.76 6.08 -7.28
N SER A 136 -18.90 6.12 -8.62
CA SER A 136 -20.05 5.58 -9.35
C SER A 136 -19.96 4.06 -9.56
N GLY A 137 -18.89 3.40 -9.10
CA GLY A 137 -18.68 1.97 -9.23
C GLY A 137 -18.06 1.52 -10.55
N GLN A 138 -17.71 2.43 -11.44
CA GLN A 138 -17.04 2.12 -12.71
C GLN A 138 -15.55 1.89 -12.50
N TRP A 139 -14.97 0.98 -13.30
CA TRP A 139 -13.54 0.77 -13.38
C TRP A 139 -12.94 1.64 -14.47
N ILE A 140 -11.90 2.39 -14.15
CA ILE A 140 -11.13 3.21 -15.08
C ILE A 140 -9.65 2.81 -15.00
N ASP A 141 -8.96 2.87 -16.13
CA ASP A 141 -7.52 2.61 -16.17
C ASP A 141 -6.77 3.72 -15.45
N ALA A 142 -5.84 3.32 -14.57
CA ALA A 142 -4.94 4.20 -13.88
C ALA A 142 -3.57 4.12 -14.55
N ILE A 143 -3.17 5.19 -15.22
CA ILE A 143 -1.94 5.27 -16.01
C ILE A 143 -1.10 6.41 -15.43
N ALA A 144 0.17 6.15 -15.15
CA ALA A 144 1.17 7.15 -14.80
C ALA A 144 2.28 7.14 -15.86
N GLU A 145 2.80 8.29 -16.19
CA GLU A 145 3.98 8.44 -17.05
C GLU A 145 5.26 8.05 -16.28
N GLU A 146 6.39 7.95 -16.97
CA GLU A 146 7.66 7.47 -16.37
C GLU A 146 8.16 8.31 -15.19
N ASP A 147 7.88 9.62 -15.20
CA ASP A 147 8.29 10.58 -14.18
C ASP A 147 7.19 10.91 -13.16
N GLU A 148 6.07 10.18 -13.20
CA GLU A 148 4.93 10.37 -12.31
C GLU A 148 4.85 9.28 -11.22
N LEU A 149 4.36 9.68 -10.05
CA LEU A 149 3.93 8.77 -9.00
C LEU A 149 2.40 8.74 -8.94
N MET A 150 1.83 7.54 -9.01
CA MET A 150 0.42 7.34 -8.67
C MET A 150 0.28 7.29 -7.15
N ILE A 151 -0.61 8.12 -6.61
CA ILE A 151 -0.83 8.16 -5.15
C ILE A 151 -2.29 7.83 -4.85
N ASN A 152 -2.52 6.93 -3.90
CA ASN A 152 -3.85 6.62 -3.41
C ASN A 152 -3.93 6.61 -1.88
N ILE A 153 -5.12 6.91 -1.37
CA ILE A 153 -5.48 6.84 0.04
C ILE A 153 -5.71 5.38 0.42
N GLY A 154 -5.19 4.99 1.58
CA GLY A 154 -5.43 3.69 2.19
C GLY A 154 -6.51 3.72 3.29
N ASP A 155 -6.84 2.53 3.80
CA ASP A 155 -7.93 2.34 4.76
C ASP A 155 -7.68 3.04 6.10
N MET A 156 -6.42 3.07 6.59
CA MET A 156 -6.09 3.75 7.85
C MET A 156 -6.38 5.26 7.77
N LEU A 157 -5.98 5.93 6.68
CA LEU A 157 -6.24 7.36 6.52
C LEU A 157 -7.71 7.62 6.26
N SER A 158 -8.39 6.76 5.51
CA SER A 158 -9.83 6.84 5.28
C SER A 158 -10.60 6.75 6.60
N ARG A 159 -10.24 5.79 7.46
CA ARG A 159 -10.80 5.62 8.79
C ARG A 159 -10.56 6.85 9.67
N HIS A 160 -9.31 7.31 9.75
CA HIS A 160 -8.90 8.45 10.58
C HIS A 160 -9.60 9.76 10.16
N THR A 161 -9.87 9.91 8.86
CA THR A 161 -10.63 11.06 8.33
C THR A 161 -12.14 10.82 8.23
N ASN A 162 -12.68 9.80 8.90
CA ASN A 162 -14.09 9.45 8.88
C ASN A 162 -14.68 9.39 7.45
N ASN A 163 -13.95 8.77 6.51
CA ASN A 163 -14.24 8.69 5.07
C ASN A 163 -14.27 10.04 4.32
N ARG A 164 -13.79 11.13 4.90
CA ARG A 164 -13.62 12.39 4.16
C ARG A 164 -12.62 12.22 3.02
N LEU A 165 -11.53 11.51 3.27
CA LEU A 165 -10.64 10.95 2.26
C LEU A 165 -10.91 9.46 2.14
N LYS A 166 -11.39 9.01 0.98
CA LYS A 166 -11.81 7.63 0.80
C LYS A 166 -10.66 6.74 0.35
N SER A 167 -10.56 5.55 0.93
CA SER A 167 -9.69 4.49 0.41
C SER A 167 -10.09 4.13 -1.02
N THR A 168 -9.09 3.98 -1.88
CA THR A 168 -9.29 3.76 -3.31
C THR A 168 -9.23 2.27 -3.62
N ILE A 169 -10.37 1.68 -3.94
CA ILE A 169 -10.41 0.28 -4.41
C ILE A 169 -9.80 0.19 -5.80
N HIS A 170 -8.83 -0.69 -5.95
CA HIS A 170 -8.11 -0.90 -7.20
C HIS A 170 -7.84 -2.37 -7.46
N ARG A 171 -7.48 -2.71 -8.70
CA ARG A 171 -7.13 -4.07 -9.14
C ARG A 171 -6.10 -4.05 -10.25
N VAL A 172 -5.45 -5.19 -10.50
CA VAL A 172 -4.62 -5.37 -11.69
C VAL A 172 -5.22 -6.52 -12.50
N ILE A 173 -5.82 -6.18 -13.64
CA ILE A 173 -6.46 -7.17 -14.53
C ILE A 173 -5.41 -7.96 -15.32
N ASN A 174 -5.78 -9.15 -15.75
CA ASN A 174 -4.99 -9.92 -16.69
C ASN A 174 -4.94 -9.21 -18.05
N PRO A 175 -3.80 -9.20 -18.75
CA PRO A 175 -3.71 -8.63 -20.08
C PRO A 175 -4.47 -9.50 -21.10
N ALA A 176 -4.69 -8.95 -22.30
CA ALA A 176 -5.18 -9.72 -23.44
C ALA A 176 -4.24 -10.90 -23.74
N LYS A 177 -4.81 -12.00 -24.31
CA LYS A 177 -4.10 -13.29 -24.47
C LYS A 177 -2.78 -13.17 -25.24
N GLU A 178 -2.69 -12.30 -26.20
CA GLU A 178 -1.47 -12.00 -26.98
C GLU A 178 -0.32 -11.44 -26.12
N HIS A 179 -0.61 -10.98 -24.90
CA HIS A 179 0.37 -10.43 -23.95
C HIS A 179 0.64 -11.33 -22.74
N TRP A 180 0.07 -12.52 -22.68
CA TRP A 180 0.28 -13.43 -21.56
C TRP A 180 1.75 -13.84 -21.36
N GLY A 181 2.51 -13.97 -22.45
CA GLY A 181 3.93 -14.31 -22.38
C GLY A 181 4.84 -13.20 -21.79
N LYS A 182 4.28 -12.08 -21.38
CA LYS A 182 5.05 -10.93 -20.84
C LYS A 182 4.90 -10.79 -19.35
N SER A 183 6.02 -10.67 -18.64
CA SER A 183 6.05 -10.24 -17.25
C SER A 183 5.60 -8.78 -17.11
N ARG A 184 5.09 -8.44 -15.92
CA ARG A 184 4.83 -7.07 -15.49
C ARG A 184 5.51 -6.84 -14.14
N TYR A 185 6.02 -5.64 -13.93
CA TYR A 185 6.62 -5.23 -12.65
C TYR A 185 5.91 -3.99 -12.12
N SER A 186 5.85 -3.87 -10.80
CA SER A 186 5.31 -2.70 -10.13
C SER A 186 5.99 -2.53 -8.78
N ILE A 187 6.17 -1.30 -8.33
CA ILE A 187 6.94 -1.00 -7.11
C ILE A 187 6.14 -0.01 -6.25
N PRO A 188 5.11 -0.46 -5.53
CA PRO A 188 4.41 0.35 -4.54
C PRO A 188 5.24 0.53 -3.27
N PHE A 189 5.14 1.73 -2.69
CA PHE A 189 5.57 2.05 -1.35
C PHE A 189 4.35 2.30 -0.46
N PHE A 190 4.17 1.48 0.55
CA PHE A 190 3.07 1.56 1.50
C PHE A 190 3.52 2.34 2.73
N MET A 191 3.05 3.59 2.88
CA MET A 191 3.34 4.40 4.06
C MET A 191 2.44 3.97 5.22
N HIS A 192 3.01 3.22 6.14
CA HIS A 192 2.36 2.83 7.38
C HIS A 192 2.83 3.70 8.56
N PRO A 193 1.94 4.01 9.50
CA PRO A 193 2.33 4.68 10.73
C PRO A 193 2.93 3.69 11.74
N LEU A 194 3.37 4.23 12.88
CA LEU A 194 3.64 3.45 14.09
C LEU A 194 2.38 2.69 14.51
N ALA A 195 2.55 1.49 15.05
CA ALA A 195 1.45 0.66 15.55
C ALA A 195 0.61 1.37 16.63
N SER A 196 1.23 2.28 17.39
CA SER A 196 0.58 3.06 18.46
C SER A 196 -0.23 4.26 17.95
N MET A 197 -0.20 4.60 16.64
CA MET A 197 -1.01 5.70 16.12
C MET A 197 -2.50 5.43 16.35
N PRO A 198 -3.25 6.35 17.03
CA PRO A 198 -4.69 6.22 17.13
C PRO A 198 -5.35 6.50 15.77
N LEU A 199 -6.22 5.60 15.33
CA LEU A 199 -7.04 5.76 14.11
C LEU A 199 -8.46 6.23 14.43
N ASN A 200 -8.62 6.95 15.56
CA ASN A 200 -9.90 7.56 15.93
C ASN A 200 -10.34 8.54 14.82
N CYS A 201 -11.64 8.58 14.55
CA CYS A 201 -12.16 9.58 13.62
C CYS A 201 -11.85 10.97 14.14
N MET A 202 -11.21 11.80 13.33
CA MET A 202 -10.93 13.20 13.66
C MET A 202 -12.23 13.96 13.92
N GLU A 203 -12.36 14.69 15.03
CA GLU A 203 -13.55 15.45 15.38
C GLU A 203 -14.01 16.40 14.26
N LYS A 204 -13.07 17.09 13.62
CA LYS A 204 -13.36 17.98 12.48
C LYS A 204 -13.88 17.26 11.21
N CYS A 205 -13.81 15.95 11.17
CA CYS A 205 -14.37 15.12 10.09
C CYS A 205 -15.73 14.51 10.47
N ILE A 206 -16.26 14.87 11.64
CA ILE A 206 -17.55 14.39 12.15
C ILE A 206 -18.52 15.57 12.18
N ASP A 207 -19.69 15.43 11.60
CA ASP A 207 -20.80 16.39 11.65
C ASP A 207 -22.15 15.66 11.54
N GLU A 208 -23.25 16.40 11.54
CA GLU A 208 -24.61 15.84 11.43
C GLU A 208 -24.84 15.04 10.14
N LYS A 209 -24.16 15.39 9.04
CA LYS A 209 -24.26 14.71 7.74
C LYS A 209 -23.25 13.56 7.61
N ASN A 210 -22.19 13.57 8.42
CA ASN A 210 -21.13 12.57 8.45
C ASN A 210 -20.85 12.17 9.92
N PRO A 211 -21.76 11.45 10.58
CA PRO A 211 -21.57 11.01 11.96
C PRO A 211 -20.38 10.04 12.05
N LYS A 212 -19.81 9.87 13.26
CA LYS A 212 -18.69 8.96 13.51
C LYS A 212 -19.01 7.56 12.97
N ALA A 213 -18.23 7.09 11.99
CA ALA A 213 -18.46 5.85 11.26
C ALA A 213 -17.66 4.66 11.82
N PHE A 214 -16.62 4.90 12.62
CA PHE A 214 -15.70 3.85 13.08
C PHE A 214 -15.46 3.93 14.57
N GLU A 215 -15.30 2.74 15.21
CA GLU A 215 -14.86 2.64 16.59
C GLU A 215 -13.37 3.06 16.71
N ASP A 216 -12.97 3.45 17.92
CA ASP A 216 -11.59 3.83 18.20
C ASP A 216 -10.70 2.59 18.23
N ILE A 217 -9.57 2.64 17.51
CA ILE A 217 -8.61 1.56 17.37
C ILE A 217 -7.22 2.15 17.07
N THR A 218 -6.16 1.43 17.39
CA THR A 218 -4.81 1.78 16.96
C THR A 218 -4.49 1.23 15.57
N ALA A 219 -3.46 1.79 14.92
CA ALA A 219 -2.98 1.28 13.62
C ALA A 219 -2.49 -0.17 13.71
N GLY A 220 -1.89 -0.55 14.83
CA GLY A 220 -1.42 -1.93 15.05
C GLY A 220 -2.57 -2.92 15.18
N GLU A 221 -3.60 -2.59 15.95
CA GLU A 221 -4.81 -3.41 16.07
C GLU A 221 -5.52 -3.54 14.73
N PHE A 222 -5.70 -2.43 14.01
CA PHE A 222 -6.32 -2.45 12.68
C PHE A 222 -5.53 -3.28 11.68
N LEU A 223 -4.20 -3.16 11.66
CA LEU A 223 -3.34 -3.99 10.80
C LEU A 223 -3.50 -5.47 11.12
N ASN A 224 -3.51 -5.83 12.41
CA ASN A 224 -3.69 -7.22 12.85
C ASN A 224 -5.04 -7.79 12.39
N GLU A 225 -6.14 -7.04 12.54
CA GLU A 225 -7.45 -7.44 12.00
C GLU A 225 -7.40 -7.71 10.48
N ARG A 226 -6.72 -6.82 9.72
CA ARG A 226 -6.61 -7.00 8.27
C ARG A 226 -5.75 -8.20 7.89
N LEU A 227 -4.66 -8.48 8.61
CA LEU A 227 -3.82 -9.66 8.36
C LEU A 227 -4.56 -10.98 8.62
N ILE A 228 -5.39 -11.02 9.68
CA ILE A 228 -6.30 -12.16 9.96
C ILE A 228 -7.30 -12.33 8.80
N ASP A 229 -7.95 -11.24 8.36
CA ASP A 229 -8.91 -11.26 7.25
C ASP A 229 -8.30 -11.79 5.94
N LEU A 230 -7.00 -11.56 5.73
CA LEU A 230 -6.23 -12.00 4.57
C LEU A 230 -5.63 -13.41 4.73
N GLY A 231 -5.77 -14.03 5.92
CA GLY A 231 -5.19 -15.34 6.22
C GLY A 231 -3.66 -15.34 6.25
N LEU A 232 -3.04 -14.21 6.61
CA LEU A 232 -1.58 -14.06 6.68
C LEU A 232 -1.01 -14.35 8.07
N ILE A 233 -1.87 -14.35 9.09
CA ILE A 233 -1.60 -14.75 10.48
C ILE A 233 -2.78 -15.51 11.05
#